data_27a430f885d312fa1d8b0e69ab11df0c
#
_entry.id   27a430f885d312fa1d8b0e69ab11df0c
#
_cell.length_a   1.000
_cell.length_b   1.000
_cell.length_c   1.000
_cell.angle_alpha   90.00
_cell.angle_beta   90.00
_cell.angle_gamma   90.00
#
_symmetry.space_group_name_H-M   'P 1'
#
loop_
_entity.id
_entity.type
_entity.pdbx_description
1 polymer ?
#
loop_
_entity_poly.entity_id
_entity_poly.type
_entity_poly.pdbx_seq_one_letter_code
_entity_poly.pdbx_strand_id
1 'polypeptide(L)'
;MKQGSRIIFFIVLAVVLGSIVYFLYHTVRFNVRRTGALNQTQEIADELYPMIVERDFDGMTKYFAKEDGTPATTDEVEQYVTSMDEWSFFENYTEEDQPMFHVYGDTNYRQMTIEIWDVDEESKTHTLTFYLYKIDKLWKIVLEE
;
A
#
# COMPACT_ATOMS: atom_id res chain seq x y z
N MET A 1 -10.21 -51.60 25.03
CA MET A 1 -9.85 -50.22 25.44
C MET A 1 -10.78 -49.79 26.56
N LYS A 2 -10.29 -49.36 27.66
CA LYS A 2 -11.10 -48.87 28.78
C LYS A 2 -11.86 -47.61 28.37
N GLN A 3 -13.08 -47.45 28.79
CA GLN A 3 -14.00 -46.37 28.43
C GLN A 3 -13.37 -44.96 28.60
N GLY A 4 -12.55 -44.77 29.64
CA GLY A 4 -11.82 -43.52 29.89
C GLY A 4 -10.82 -43.13 28.79
N SER A 5 -10.17 -44.12 28.15
CA SER A 5 -9.22 -43.86 27.06
C SER A 5 -9.89 -43.33 25.78
N ARG A 6 -11.13 -43.75 25.53
CA ARG A 6 -11.92 -43.22 24.39
C ARG A 6 -12.35 -41.78 24.64
N ILE A 7 -12.77 -41.43 25.83
CA ILE A 7 -13.18 -40.07 26.18
C ILE A 7 -11.98 -39.11 26.03
N ILE A 8 -10.83 -39.47 26.56
CA ILE A 8 -9.61 -38.66 26.41
C ILE A 8 -9.22 -38.49 24.95
N PHE A 9 -9.32 -39.54 24.14
CA PHE A 9 -9.05 -39.46 22.70
C PHE A 9 -9.95 -38.46 22.00
N PHE A 10 -11.28 -38.48 22.26
CA PHE A 10 -12.21 -37.54 21.65
C PHE A 10 -11.99 -36.09 22.12
N ILE A 11 -11.62 -35.86 23.36
CA ILE A 11 -11.28 -34.53 23.88
C ILE A 11 -10.05 -33.98 23.15
N VAL A 12 -9.00 -34.78 23.07
CA VAL A 12 -7.76 -34.37 22.37
C VAL A 12 -8.05 -34.07 20.88
N LEU A 13 -8.83 -34.96 20.25
CA LEU A 13 -9.21 -34.77 18.84
C LEU A 13 -10.01 -33.46 18.64
N ALA A 14 -10.96 -33.17 19.51
CA ALA A 14 -11.75 -31.95 19.46
C ALA A 14 -10.90 -30.68 19.65
N VAL A 15 -9.94 -30.70 20.58
CA VAL A 15 -9.00 -29.59 20.78
C VAL A 15 -8.12 -29.38 19.55
N VAL A 16 -7.57 -30.44 18.98
CA VAL A 16 -6.74 -30.37 17.77
C VAL A 16 -7.53 -29.81 16.60
N LEU A 17 -8.72 -30.34 16.33
CA LEU A 17 -9.58 -29.85 15.25
C LEU A 17 -10.00 -28.38 15.47
N GLY A 18 -10.36 -28.00 16.69
CA GLY A 18 -10.66 -26.61 17.03
C GLY A 18 -9.49 -25.66 16.80
N SER A 19 -8.28 -26.09 17.15
CA SER A 19 -7.05 -25.32 16.90
C SER A 19 -6.77 -25.14 15.42
N ILE A 20 -6.97 -26.18 14.61
CA ILE A 20 -6.79 -26.12 13.14
C ILE A 20 -7.79 -25.16 12.52
N VAL A 21 -9.09 -25.28 12.88
CA VAL A 21 -10.15 -24.39 12.38
C VAL A 21 -9.87 -22.94 12.78
N TYR A 22 -9.45 -22.69 14.02
CA TYR A 22 -9.08 -21.34 14.49
C TYR A 22 -7.91 -20.76 13.70
N PHE A 23 -6.87 -21.56 13.48
CA PHE A 23 -5.70 -21.13 12.71
C PHE A 23 -6.06 -20.83 11.25
N LEU A 24 -6.80 -21.72 10.60
CA LEU A 24 -7.27 -21.50 9.21
C LEU A 24 -8.15 -20.26 9.09
N TYR A 25 -9.09 -20.04 10.03
CA TYR A 25 -9.93 -18.85 10.04
C TYR A 25 -9.10 -17.57 10.16
N HIS A 26 -8.13 -17.53 11.07
CA HIS A 26 -7.25 -16.38 11.25
C HIS A 26 -6.39 -16.11 10.01
N THR A 27 -5.83 -17.15 9.40
CA THR A 27 -5.00 -17.05 8.20
C THR A 27 -5.81 -16.53 7.00
N VAL A 28 -6.99 -17.08 6.78
CA VAL A 28 -7.86 -16.65 5.68
C VAL A 28 -8.30 -15.19 5.89
N ARG A 29 -8.72 -14.84 7.10
CA ARG A 29 -9.14 -13.46 7.42
C ARG A 29 -8.00 -12.45 7.25
N PHE A 30 -6.78 -12.82 7.64
CA PHE A 30 -5.58 -12.00 7.45
C PHE A 30 -5.29 -11.80 5.95
N ASN A 31 -5.29 -12.87 5.17
CA ASN A 31 -5.02 -12.80 3.73
C ASN A 31 -6.07 -11.98 2.98
N VAL A 32 -7.35 -12.14 3.29
CA VAL A 32 -8.43 -11.34 2.68
C VAL A 32 -8.25 -9.85 2.98
N ARG A 33 -7.92 -9.50 4.22
CA ARG A 33 -7.66 -8.09 4.61
C ARG A 33 -6.44 -7.53 3.91
N ARG A 34 -5.36 -8.31 3.83
CA ARG A 34 -4.13 -7.92 3.16
C ARG A 34 -4.35 -7.68 1.67
N THR A 35 -5.05 -8.58 0.98
CA THR A 35 -5.35 -8.46 -0.45
C THR A 35 -6.23 -7.24 -0.72
N GLY A 36 -7.27 -7.01 0.08
CA GLY A 36 -8.11 -5.82 -0.05
C GLY A 36 -7.34 -4.51 0.14
N ALA A 37 -6.42 -4.46 1.10
CA ALA A 37 -5.58 -3.29 1.32
C ALA A 37 -4.56 -3.08 0.18
N LEU A 38 -4.01 -4.15 -0.39
CA LEU A 38 -3.12 -4.09 -1.56
C LEU A 38 -3.85 -3.52 -2.77
N ASN A 39 -5.06 -3.99 -3.04
CA ASN A 39 -5.86 -3.50 -4.17
C ASN A 39 -6.15 -2.00 -4.05
N GLN A 40 -6.55 -1.53 -2.85
CA GLN A 40 -6.82 -0.11 -2.63
C GLN A 40 -5.59 0.78 -2.84
N THR A 41 -4.41 0.33 -2.40
CA THR A 41 -3.18 1.10 -2.60
C THR A 41 -2.66 1.02 -4.02
N GLN A 42 -2.94 -0.07 -4.75
CA GLN A 42 -2.66 -0.17 -6.17
C GLN A 42 -3.55 0.79 -6.98
N GLU A 43 -4.83 0.90 -6.66
CA GLU A 43 -5.73 1.88 -7.27
C GLU A 43 -5.23 3.31 -7.07
N ILE A 44 -4.68 3.63 -5.89
CA ILE A 44 -4.07 4.95 -5.65
C ILE A 44 -2.85 5.16 -6.56
N ALA A 45 -1.98 4.17 -6.74
CA ALA A 45 -0.82 4.27 -7.62
C ALA A 45 -1.24 4.51 -9.07
N ASP A 46 -2.24 3.76 -9.55
CA ASP A 46 -2.76 3.86 -10.91
C ASP A 46 -3.38 5.24 -11.20
N GLU A 47 -4.04 5.85 -10.20
CA GLU A 47 -4.63 7.18 -10.34
C GLU A 47 -3.61 8.31 -10.11
N LEU A 48 -2.62 8.09 -9.26
CA LEU A 48 -1.64 9.12 -8.90
C LEU A 48 -0.63 9.38 -10.01
N TYR A 49 -0.22 8.34 -10.75
CA TYR A 49 0.78 8.48 -11.80
C TYR A 49 0.39 9.47 -12.91
N PRO A 50 -0.80 9.39 -13.52
CA PRO A 50 -1.24 10.39 -14.48
C PRO A 50 -1.24 11.82 -13.91
N MET A 51 -1.68 11.99 -12.66
CA MET A 51 -1.68 13.30 -12.00
C MET A 51 -0.26 13.86 -11.80
N ILE A 52 0.73 12.98 -11.51
CA ILE A 52 2.14 13.36 -11.43
C ILE A 52 2.62 13.88 -12.78
N VAL A 53 2.36 13.15 -13.86
CA VAL A 53 2.75 13.50 -15.23
C VAL A 53 2.11 14.82 -15.67
N GLU A 54 0.81 15.00 -15.38
CA GLU A 54 0.06 16.21 -15.70
C GLU A 54 0.33 17.37 -14.74
N ARG A 55 1.03 17.14 -13.63
CA ARG A 55 1.23 18.09 -12.52
C ARG A 55 -0.09 18.59 -11.92
N ASP A 56 -1.07 17.73 -11.85
CA ASP A 56 -2.35 18.00 -11.21
C ASP A 56 -2.24 17.87 -9.68
N PHE A 57 -1.51 18.79 -9.07
CA PHE A 57 -1.31 18.80 -7.61
C PHE A 57 -2.63 19.01 -6.86
N ASP A 58 -3.58 19.72 -7.45
CA ASP A 58 -4.92 19.90 -6.88
C ASP A 58 -5.67 18.57 -6.81
N GLY A 59 -5.70 17.81 -7.91
CA GLY A 59 -6.28 16.46 -7.95
C GLY A 59 -5.60 15.48 -7.01
N MET A 60 -4.28 15.63 -6.80
CA MET A 60 -3.51 14.78 -5.88
C MET A 60 -3.89 14.99 -4.42
N THR A 61 -4.40 16.16 -4.01
CA THR A 61 -4.73 16.47 -2.60
C THR A 61 -5.65 15.44 -1.96
N LYS A 62 -6.52 14.78 -2.75
CA LYS A 62 -7.43 13.72 -2.26
C LYS A 62 -6.70 12.53 -1.64
N TYR A 63 -5.43 12.31 -1.98
CA TYR A 63 -4.61 11.22 -1.47
C TYR A 63 -3.68 11.63 -0.34
N PHE A 64 -3.51 12.94 -0.09
CA PHE A 64 -2.58 13.46 0.88
C PHE A 64 -3.29 13.94 2.16
N ALA A 65 -2.60 13.77 3.28
CA ALA A 65 -3.03 14.29 4.57
C ALA A 65 -1.81 14.70 5.40
N LYS A 66 -2.02 15.56 6.37
CA LYS A 66 -1.03 15.89 7.41
C LYS A 66 -1.00 14.78 8.47
N GLU A 67 -0.01 14.78 9.34
CA GLU A 67 0.10 13.81 10.43
C GLU A 67 -1.12 13.79 11.36
N ASP A 68 -1.77 14.93 11.57
CA ASP A 68 -2.99 15.04 12.37
C ASP A 68 -4.26 14.56 11.65
N GLY A 69 -4.14 14.10 10.39
CA GLY A 69 -5.23 13.62 9.56
C GLY A 69 -5.99 14.72 8.81
N THR A 70 -5.62 15.99 8.95
CA THR A 70 -6.24 17.07 8.17
C THR A 70 -5.80 16.98 6.69
N PRO A 71 -6.67 17.40 5.74
CA PRO A 71 -6.31 17.41 4.31
C PRO A 71 -5.11 18.30 4.04
N ALA A 72 -4.21 17.85 3.18
CA ALA A 72 -3.13 18.68 2.66
C ALA A 72 -3.66 19.70 1.65
N THR A 73 -3.03 20.85 1.58
CA THR A 73 -3.29 21.87 0.56
C THR A 73 -2.53 21.57 -0.72
N THR A 74 -2.96 22.18 -1.84
CA THR A 74 -2.28 22.04 -3.14
C THR A 74 -0.81 22.42 -3.06
N ASP A 75 -0.50 23.55 -2.41
CA ASP A 75 0.88 24.05 -2.28
C ASP A 75 1.76 23.08 -1.46
N GLU A 76 1.21 22.47 -0.40
CA GLU A 76 1.93 21.47 0.40
C GLU A 76 2.19 20.18 -0.40
N VAL A 77 1.23 19.74 -1.20
CA VAL A 77 1.40 18.57 -2.08
C VAL A 77 2.45 18.87 -3.15
N GLU A 78 2.37 20.04 -3.81
CA GLU A 78 3.36 20.46 -4.79
C GLU A 78 4.76 20.50 -4.19
N GLN A 79 4.93 21.15 -3.06
CA GLN A 79 6.21 21.24 -2.36
C GLN A 79 6.76 19.85 -2.02
N TYR A 80 5.93 18.96 -1.49
CA TYR A 80 6.33 17.61 -1.11
C TYR A 80 6.80 16.81 -2.33
N VAL A 81 5.99 16.75 -3.39
CA VAL A 81 6.29 15.93 -4.57
C VAL A 81 7.50 16.47 -5.32
N THR A 82 7.59 17.80 -5.52
CA THR A 82 8.70 18.41 -6.25
C THR A 82 10.01 18.40 -5.46
N SER A 83 9.98 18.19 -4.16
CA SER A 83 11.17 18.03 -3.31
C SER A 83 11.80 16.63 -3.37
N MET A 84 11.15 15.66 -3.98
CA MET A 84 11.69 14.31 -4.11
C MET A 84 12.92 14.31 -5.03
N ASP A 85 13.97 13.61 -4.63
CA ASP A 85 15.29 13.62 -5.31
C ASP A 85 15.22 13.30 -6.80
N GLU A 86 14.30 12.41 -7.21
CA GLU A 86 14.17 11.97 -8.60
C GLU A 86 13.00 12.62 -9.35
N TRP A 87 12.36 13.64 -8.78
CA TRP A 87 11.24 14.32 -9.40
C TRP A 87 11.51 14.81 -10.82
N SER A 88 12.70 15.35 -11.08
CA SER A 88 13.08 15.90 -12.39
C SER A 88 13.01 14.86 -13.53
N PHE A 89 13.17 13.59 -13.24
CA PHE A 89 13.02 12.53 -14.23
C PHE A 89 11.54 12.30 -14.57
N PHE A 90 10.66 12.30 -13.58
CA PHE A 90 9.22 12.12 -13.76
C PHE A 90 8.56 13.31 -14.46
N GLU A 91 9.15 14.49 -14.34
CA GLU A 91 8.68 15.71 -14.98
C GLU A 91 8.71 15.65 -16.52
N ASN A 92 9.57 14.82 -17.09
CA ASN A 92 9.78 14.68 -18.53
C ASN A 92 9.10 13.44 -19.14
N TYR A 93 8.44 12.62 -18.33
CA TYR A 93 7.74 11.42 -18.79
C TYR A 93 6.29 11.73 -19.18
N THR A 94 5.71 10.85 -19.97
CA THR A 94 4.35 10.98 -20.50
C THR A 94 3.46 9.85 -20.00
N GLU A 95 2.14 9.96 -20.21
CA GLU A 95 1.19 8.88 -19.89
C GLU A 95 1.44 7.58 -20.67
N GLU A 96 2.15 7.65 -21.82
CA GLU A 96 2.48 6.48 -22.62
C GLU A 96 3.59 5.62 -22.02
N ASP A 97 4.37 6.20 -21.10
CA ASP A 97 5.40 5.47 -20.37
C ASP A 97 4.72 4.50 -19.40
N GLN A 98 5.17 3.24 -19.40
CA GLN A 98 4.57 2.21 -18.57
C GLN A 98 5.34 2.07 -17.26
N PRO A 99 4.92 2.78 -16.20
CA PRO A 99 5.58 2.68 -14.91
C PRO A 99 5.32 1.31 -14.28
N MET A 100 6.26 0.86 -13.47
CA MET A 100 6.04 -0.26 -12.56
C MET A 100 5.66 0.25 -11.18
N PHE A 101 4.69 -0.42 -10.57
CA PHE A 101 4.23 -0.10 -9.22
C PHE A 101 4.59 -1.22 -8.26
N HIS A 102 5.21 -0.85 -7.16
CA HIS A 102 5.54 -1.76 -6.08
C HIS A 102 4.88 -1.29 -4.79
N VAL A 103 4.08 -2.14 -4.17
CA VAL A 103 3.40 -1.83 -2.91
C VAL A 103 3.76 -2.88 -1.86
N TYR A 104 4.38 -2.44 -0.77
CA TYR A 104 4.75 -3.30 0.36
C TYR A 104 4.16 -2.75 1.66
N GLY A 105 4.12 -3.59 2.68
CA GLY A 105 3.75 -3.20 4.03
C GLY A 105 2.64 -4.05 4.61
N ASP A 106 2.05 -3.57 5.68
CA ASP A 106 1.03 -4.27 6.46
C ASP A 106 -0.38 -3.69 6.27
N THR A 107 -1.25 -3.91 7.25
CA THR A 107 -2.65 -3.47 7.20
C THR A 107 -2.86 -1.98 7.53
N ASN A 108 -1.86 -1.28 8.05
CA ASN A 108 -1.97 0.11 8.49
C ASN A 108 -0.94 1.03 7.86
N TYR A 109 0.13 0.46 7.31
CA TYR A 109 1.23 1.18 6.69
C TYR A 109 1.61 0.51 5.37
N ARG A 110 1.85 1.31 4.35
CA ARG A 110 2.31 0.87 3.04
C ARG A 110 3.40 1.80 2.52
N GLN A 111 4.37 1.22 1.87
CA GLN A 111 5.27 1.91 0.98
C GLN A 111 4.84 1.65 -0.45
N MET A 112 4.59 2.69 -1.20
CA MET A 112 4.24 2.66 -2.61
C MET A 112 5.38 3.29 -3.41
N THR A 113 5.95 2.52 -4.34
CA THR A 113 7.03 3.00 -5.22
C THR A 113 6.54 2.98 -6.65
N ILE A 114 6.67 4.11 -7.32
CA ILE A 114 6.46 4.26 -8.76
C ILE A 114 7.85 4.26 -9.40
N GLU A 115 8.11 3.31 -10.28
CA GLU A 115 9.40 3.10 -10.93
C GLU A 115 9.25 3.27 -12.43
N ILE A 116 10.14 4.05 -13.03
CA ILE A 116 10.25 4.25 -14.48
C ILE A 116 11.66 3.89 -14.95
N TRP A 117 11.76 3.44 -16.18
CA TRP A 117 13.05 3.13 -16.81
C TRP A 117 13.65 4.38 -17.45
N ASP A 118 14.96 4.55 -17.29
CA ASP A 118 15.69 5.60 -17.99
C ASP A 118 15.74 5.27 -19.49
N VAL A 119 15.33 6.23 -20.33
CA VAL A 119 15.33 6.06 -21.79
C VAL A 119 16.75 6.01 -22.35
N ASP A 120 17.66 6.72 -21.71
CA ASP A 120 19.05 6.84 -22.17
C ASP A 120 19.96 5.76 -21.58
N GLU A 121 19.59 5.21 -20.41
CA GLU A 121 20.32 4.17 -19.71
C GLU A 121 19.40 3.00 -19.36
N GLU A 122 19.19 2.04 -20.26
CA GLU A 122 18.24 0.90 -20.11
C GLU A 122 18.42 0.07 -18.82
N SER A 123 19.55 0.16 -18.13
CA SER A 123 19.80 -0.55 -16.88
C SER A 123 19.47 0.27 -15.63
N LYS A 124 19.07 1.52 -15.79
CA LYS A 124 18.79 2.45 -14.69
C LYS A 124 17.31 2.71 -14.58
N THR A 125 16.84 2.75 -13.35
CA THR A 125 15.46 3.08 -13.02
C THR A 125 15.42 4.29 -12.09
N HIS A 126 14.38 5.08 -12.22
CA HIS A 126 14.06 6.20 -11.34
C HIS A 126 12.81 5.92 -10.57
N THR A 127 12.79 6.31 -9.31
CA THR A 127 11.70 5.95 -8.40
C THR A 127 11.16 7.16 -7.63
N LEU A 128 9.83 7.22 -7.50
CA LEU A 128 9.17 8.04 -6.49
C LEU A 128 8.57 7.11 -5.44
N THR A 129 8.90 7.35 -4.18
CA THR A 129 8.45 6.51 -3.07
C THR A 129 7.54 7.32 -2.15
N PHE A 130 6.33 6.82 -1.95
CA PHE A 130 5.33 7.40 -1.08
C PHE A 130 5.05 6.48 0.09
N TYR A 131 4.81 7.07 1.26
CA TYR A 131 4.44 6.34 2.47
C TYR A 131 2.97 6.60 2.78
N LEU A 132 2.19 5.51 2.76
CA LEU A 132 0.75 5.55 2.98
C LEU A 132 0.41 5.01 4.36
N TYR A 133 -0.41 5.74 5.07
CA TYR A 133 -0.96 5.36 6.35
C TYR A 133 -2.48 5.29 6.29
N LYS A 134 -3.06 4.45 7.13
CA LYS A 134 -4.51 4.31 7.19
C LYS A 134 -5.09 5.29 8.18
N ILE A 135 -5.71 6.34 7.67
CA ILE A 135 -6.37 7.40 8.45
C ILE A 135 -7.88 7.25 8.20
N ASP A 136 -8.68 7.10 9.26
CA ASP A 136 -10.15 6.95 9.18
C ASP A 136 -10.64 5.92 8.15
N LYS A 137 -9.93 4.78 8.08
CA LYS A 137 -10.15 3.67 7.14
C LYS A 137 -9.76 3.96 5.68
N LEU A 138 -9.25 5.14 5.37
CA LEU A 138 -8.75 5.51 4.05
C LEU A 138 -7.23 5.48 4.04
N TRP A 139 -6.66 5.09 2.91
CA TRP A 139 -5.23 5.19 2.69
C TRP A 139 -4.87 6.61 2.27
N LYS A 140 -3.89 7.20 2.95
CA LYS A 140 -3.39 8.55 2.68
C LYS A 140 -1.86 8.56 2.70
N ILE A 141 -1.28 9.34 1.81
CA ILE A 141 0.12 9.73 1.88
C ILE A 141 0.22 10.80 2.94
N VAL A 142 1.05 10.58 3.95
CA VAL A 142 1.19 11.52 5.07
C VAL A 142 2.39 12.41 4.80
N LEU A 143 2.14 13.72 4.84
CA LEU A 143 3.19 14.72 4.80
C LEU A 143 3.85 14.78 6.19
N GLU A 144 5.13 14.39 6.25
CA GLU A 144 5.96 14.56 7.44
C GLU A 144 6.44 16.02 7.49
N GLU A 145 6.27 16.68 8.66
CA GLU A 145 6.75 18.06 8.87
C GLU A 145 8.26 18.15 9.05
#